data_f4f02c3aa10c65c0f37b7afabf490a43
#
_entry.id   f4f02c3aa10c65c0f37b7afabf490a43
#
_cell.length_a   1.000
_cell.length_b   1.000
_cell.length_c   1.000
_cell.angle_alpha   90.00
_cell.angle_beta   90.00
_cell.angle_gamma   90.00
#
_symmetry.space_group_name_H-M   'P 1'
#
loop_
_entity.id
_entity.type
_entity.pdbx_description
1 polymer ?
#
loop_
_entity_poly.entity_id
_entity_poly.type
_entity_poly.pdbx_seq_one_letter_code
_entity_poly.pdbx_strand_id
1 'polypeptide(L)'
;SNQKLISTAFALDRLGPDFRLRTQLVQQADGTLELKGQGDPDLGIAGLQRFAMAAMGQGGARGASAGFVNLKVQEEPRQNWWPNDWHPADRAYAYGAPITRLALTSNALGGAVSDPYRRLETLFKKEVKRRGGSIQVQQVQPISNSQQSQQSDDSILLHEETSAPMHALLSLAN
;
A
#
# COMPACT_ATOMS: atom_id res chain seq x y z
N SER A 1 -0.82 -27.18 1.39
CA SER A 1 -1.91 -27.77 2.20
C SER A 1 -3.23 -27.61 1.46
N ASN A 2 -4.23 -28.45 1.74
CA ASN A 2 -5.56 -28.38 1.12
C ASN A 2 -6.22 -27.01 1.31
N GLN A 3 -5.95 -26.33 2.40
CA GLN A 3 -6.46 -24.99 2.67
C GLN A 3 -5.94 -23.96 1.65
N LYS A 4 -4.69 -24.08 1.20
CA LYS A 4 -4.16 -23.20 0.14
C LYS A 4 -4.91 -23.38 -1.17
N LEU A 5 -5.23 -24.62 -1.55
CA LEU A 5 -6.00 -24.90 -2.77
C LEU A 5 -7.40 -24.29 -2.72
N ILE A 6 -8.09 -24.40 -1.57
CA ILE A 6 -9.42 -23.82 -1.38
C ILE A 6 -9.35 -22.28 -1.48
N SER A 7 -8.40 -21.65 -0.79
CA SER A 7 -8.23 -20.20 -0.82
C SER A 7 -7.87 -19.70 -2.22
N THR A 8 -7.02 -20.42 -2.95
CA THR A 8 -6.65 -20.12 -4.33
C THR A 8 -7.86 -20.23 -5.27
N ALA A 9 -8.63 -21.31 -5.18
CA ALA A 9 -9.83 -21.50 -5.99
C ALA A 9 -10.87 -20.41 -5.71
N PHE A 10 -11.10 -20.08 -4.44
CA PHE A 10 -12.01 -19.00 -4.04
C PHE A 10 -11.59 -17.63 -4.58
N ALA A 11 -10.31 -17.30 -4.50
CA ALA A 11 -9.80 -16.03 -5.03
C ALA A 11 -9.97 -15.92 -6.55
N LEU A 12 -9.68 -17.01 -7.29
CA LEU A 12 -9.87 -17.06 -8.75
C LEU A 12 -11.34 -16.99 -9.15
N ASP A 13 -12.22 -17.64 -8.40
CA ASP A 13 -13.67 -17.60 -8.64
C ASP A 13 -14.24 -16.20 -8.42
N ARG A 14 -13.83 -15.53 -7.35
CA ARG A 14 -14.38 -14.23 -6.95
C ARG A 14 -13.80 -13.04 -7.71
N LEU A 15 -12.52 -13.07 -8.01
CA LEU A 15 -11.80 -11.94 -8.58
C LEU A 15 -11.46 -12.13 -10.05
N GLY A 16 -11.38 -13.38 -10.49
CA GLY A 16 -10.91 -13.75 -11.82
C GLY A 16 -9.40 -13.88 -11.93
N PRO A 17 -8.90 -14.66 -12.92
CA PRO A 17 -7.47 -14.94 -13.07
C PRO A 17 -6.63 -13.71 -13.44
N ASP A 18 -7.21 -12.74 -14.14
CA ASP A 18 -6.52 -11.55 -14.62
C ASP A 18 -6.65 -10.34 -13.68
N PHE A 19 -7.37 -10.49 -12.57
CA PHE A 19 -7.47 -9.44 -11.57
C PHE A 19 -6.09 -9.02 -11.05
N ARG A 20 -5.87 -7.71 -10.92
CA ARG A 20 -4.63 -7.13 -10.39
C ARG A 20 -4.91 -6.25 -9.20
N LEU A 21 -4.11 -6.38 -8.17
CA LEU A 21 -4.12 -5.47 -7.03
C LEU A 21 -3.51 -4.13 -7.46
N ARG A 22 -4.04 -3.05 -6.91
CA ARG A 22 -3.62 -1.70 -7.26
C ARG A 22 -3.09 -0.97 -6.04
N THR A 23 -2.05 -0.19 -6.27
CA THR A 23 -1.58 0.84 -5.33
C THR A 23 -1.62 2.17 -6.07
N GLN A 24 -2.28 3.17 -5.49
CA GLN A 24 -2.57 4.44 -6.15
C GLN A 24 -2.13 5.61 -5.27
N LEU A 25 -1.51 6.60 -5.89
CA LEU A 25 -1.30 7.93 -5.33
C LEU A 25 -2.28 8.89 -5.98
N VAL A 26 -3.16 9.47 -5.19
CA VAL A 26 -4.14 10.45 -5.65
C VAL A 26 -3.93 11.79 -4.97
N GLN A 27 -4.22 12.89 -5.68
CA GLN A 27 -4.29 14.22 -5.12
C GLN A 27 -5.74 14.60 -4.86
N GLN A 28 -6.04 14.99 -3.66
CA GLN A 28 -7.36 15.50 -3.27
C GLN A 28 -7.51 16.96 -3.70
N ALA A 29 -8.75 17.47 -3.76
CA ALA A 29 -9.05 18.85 -4.15
C ALA A 29 -8.33 19.89 -3.28
N ASP A 30 -8.05 19.58 -2.00
CA ASP A 30 -7.31 20.43 -1.08
C ASP A 30 -5.77 20.38 -1.26
N GLY A 31 -5.29 19.61 -2.26
CA GLY A 31 -3.87 19.41 -2.53
C GLY A 31 -3.20 18.33 -1.67
N THR A 32 -3.89 17.75 -0.70
CA THR A 32 -3.40 16.61 0.10
C THR A 32 -3.21 15.39 -0.80
N LEU A 33 -2.09 14.71 -0.65
CA LEU A 33 -1.85 13.44 -1.33
C LEU A 33 -2.35 12.28 -0.49
N GLU A 34 -2.89 11.25 -1.14
CA GLU A 34 -3.35 10.05 -0.49
C GLU A 34 -2.81 8.81 -1.20
N LEU A 35 -2.13 7.94 -0.44
CA LEU A 35 -1.62 6.65 -0.90
C LEU A 35 -2.55 5.54 -0.44
N LYS A 36 -3.13 4.83 -1.41
CA LYS A 36 -4.11 3.76 -1.23
C LYS A 36 -3.54 2.46 -1.79
N GLY A 37 -3.64 1.36 -1.03
CA GLY A 37 -3.20 0.05 -1.47
C GLY A 37 -4.26 -1.03 -1.27
N GLN A 38 -4.17 -2.09 -2.06
CA GLN A 38 -5.02 -3.28 -1.98
C GLN A 38 -4.26 -4.51 -1.47
N GLY A 39 -3.06 -4.32 -0.88
CA GLY A 39 -2.26 -5.43 -0.36
C GLY A 39 -1.40 -6.11 -1.41
N ASP A 40 -0.93 -5.37 -2.42
CA ASP A 40 -0.04 -5.89 -3.45
C ASP A 40 1.28 -6.41 -2.84
N PRO A 41 1.54 -7.73 -2.88
CA PRO A 41 2.76 -8.31 -2.34
C PRO A 41 4.01 -8.00 -3.18
N ASP A 42 3.81 -7.64 -4.44
CA ASP A 42 4.89 -7.32 -5.39
C ASP A 42 5.34 -5.86 -5.30
N LEU A 43 4.65 -5.02 -4.51
CA LEU A 43 5.05 -3.64 -4.32
C LEU A 43 6.47 -3.57 -3.74
N GLY A 44 7.43 -3.23 -4.60
CA GLY A 44 8.85 -3.17 -4.25
C GLY A 44 9.33 -1.74 -3.96
N ILE A 45 10.60 -1.64 -3.59
CA ILE A 45 11.26 -0.34 -3.32
C ILE A 45 11.23 0.56 -4.57
N ALA A 46 11.38 0.00 -5.77
CA ALA A 46 11.32 0.76 -7.01
C ALA A 46 9.93 1.41 -7.23
N GLY A 47 8.83 0.70 -6.91
CA GLY A 47 7.47 1.27 -6.92
C GLY A 47 7.34 2.41 -5.93
N LEU A 48 7.83 2.23 -4.68
CA LEU A 48 7.85 3.30 -3.68
C LEU A 48 8.61 4.55 -4.17
N GLN A 49 9.71 4.36 -4.87
CA GLN A 49 10.49 5.47 -5.46
C GLN A 49 9.72 6.22 -6.55
N ARG A 50 8.94 5.51 -7.38
CA ARG A 50 8.07 6.13 -8.38
C ARG A 50 6.94 6.92 -7.74
N PHE A 51 6.32 6.40 -6.66
CA PHE A 51 5.34 7.16 -5.87
C PHE A 51 5.95 8.43 -5.27
N ALA A 52 7.15 8.36 -4.69
CA ALA A 52 7.82 9.53 -4.14
C ALA A 52 8.16 10.56 -5.23
N MET A 53 8.55 10.11 -6.42
CA MET A 53 8.78 10.97 -7.58
C MET A 53 7.49 11.67 -8.03
N ALA A 54 6.39 10.92 -8.15
CA ALA A 54 5.09 11.49 -8.52
C ALA A 54 4.59 12.50 -7.48
N ALA A 55 4.76 12.21 -6.18
CA ALA A 55 4.42 13.12 -5.09
C ALA A 55 5.18 14.45 -5.19
N MET A 56 6.46 14.41 -5.55
CA MET A 56 7.30 15.60 -5.70
C MET A 56 7.00 16.38 -6.99
N GLY A 57 6.63 15.69 -8.07
CA GLY A 57 6.28 16.36 -9.35
C GLY A 57 5.06 17.26 -9.25
N GLN A 58 4.14 16.98 -8.34
CA GLN A 58 2.91 17.78 -8.15
C GLN A 58 3.05 18.82 -7.03
N GLY A 59 3.95 18.62 -6.09
CA GLY A 59 4.22 19.57 -4.99
C GLY A 59 4.82 20.92 -5.45
N GLY A 60 5.31 21.01 -6.69
CA GLY A 60 5.88 22.21 -7.25
C GLY A 60 4.92 23.11 -8.05
N ALA A 61 3.69 22.66 -8.35
CA ALA A 61 2.90 23.31 -9.39
C ALA A 61 1.67 24.14 -8.95
N ARG A 62 1.09 23.91 -7.77
CA ARG A 62 -0.12 24.65 -7.35
C ARG A 62 -0.19 24.86 -5.83
N GLY A 63 0.59 25.82 -5.30
CA GLY A 63 0.28 26.41 -3.98
C GLY A 63 0.89 25.78 -2.75
N ALA A 64 1.67 24.72 -2.84
CA ALA A 64 2.51 24.27 -1.73
C ALA A 64 3.84 25.03 -1.76
N SER A 65 4.31 25.49 -0.62
CA SER A 65 5.68 25.98 -0.45
C SER A 65 6.64 24.97 -1.09
N ALA A 66 7.52 25.44 -1.98
CA ALA A 66 8.39 24.59 -2.80
C ALA A 66 8.97 23.44 -1.97
N GLY A 67 8.59 22.20 -2.30
CA GLY A 67 9.16 20.99 -1.70
C GLY A 67 8.49 20.39 -0.46
N PHE A 68 7.34 20.90 0.02
CA PHE A 68 6.62 20.28 1.13
C PHE A 68 5.39 19.49 0.65
N VAL A 69 5.25 18.25 1.12
CA VAL A 69 4.18 17.31 0.76
C VAL A 69 3.43 16.85 2.01
N ASN A 70 2.10 16.93 1.98
CA ASN A 70 1.23 16.27 2.95
C ASN A 70 0.74 14.95 2.35
N LEU A 71 1.09 13.82 2.97
CA LEU A 71 0.71 12.49 2.53
C LEU A 71 -0.14 11.78 3.58
N LYS A 72 -1.35 11.43 3.23
CA LYS A 72 -2.18 10.47 3.96
C LYS A 72 -1.93 9.07 3.41
N VAL A 73 -1.69 8.11 4.29
CA VAL A 73 -1.50 6.71 3.95
C VAL A 73 -2.68 5.91 4.49
N GLN A 74 -3.48 5.33 3.60
CA GLN A 74 -4.58 4.47 4.02
C GLN A 74 -4.03 3.12 4.50
N GLU A 75 -4.18 2.84 5.79
CA GLU A 75 -3.76 1.58 6.37
C GLU A 75 -4.69 1.15 7.50
N GLU A 76 -4.87 -0.16 7.64
CA GLU A 76 -5.62 -0.74 8.74
C GLU A 76 -4.93 -0.49 10.09
N PRO A 77 -5.69 -0.38 11.19
CA PRO A 77 -5.12 -0.33 12.53
C PRO A 77 -4.27 -1.58 12.81
N ARG A 78 -3.17 -1.41 13.56
CA ARG A 78 -2.20 -2.49 13.83
C ARG A 78 -2.82 -3.79 14.36
N GLN A 79 -3.90 -3.71 15.15
CA GLN A 79 -4.60 -4.90 15.65
C GLN A 79 -5.22 -5.76 14.55
N ASN A 80 -5.46 -5.20 13.37
CA ASN A 80 -6.05 -5.88 12.22
C ASN A 80 -5.00 -6.48 11.27
N TRP A 81 -3.70 -6.28 11.52
CA TRP A 81 -2.65 -6.75 10.63
C TRP A 81 -2.45 -8.27 10.65
N TRP A 82 -2.99 -8.95 11.65
CA TRP A 82 -2.97 -10.41 11.74
C TRP A 82 -4.38 -10.93 11.99
N PRO A 83 -4.80 -11.98 11.30
CA PRO A 83 -6.00 -12.71 11.65
C PRO A 83 -5.96 -13.17 13.12
N ASN A 84 -7.12 -13.20 13.78
CA ASN A 84 -7.20 -13.52 15.22
C ASN A 84 -6.71 -14.94 15.56
N ASP A 85 -6.82 -15.86 14.61
CA ASP A 85 -6.43 -17.26 14.70
C ASP A 85 -4.95 -17.52 14.40
N TRP A 86 -4.19 -16.51 13.96
CA TRP A 86 -2.74 -16.66 13.74
C TRP A 86 -1.98 -16.74 15.04
N HIS A 87 -1.20 -17.83 15.18
CA HIS A 87 -0.40 -18.05 16.38
C HIS A 87 0.63 -16.93 16.55
N PRO A 88 0.72 -16.28 17.73
CA PRO A 88 1.64 -15.14 17.94
C PRO A 88 3.12 -15.46 17.65
N ALA A 89 3.56 -16.71 17.90
CA ALA A 89 4.93 -17.12 17.62
C ALA A 89 5.29 -17.11 16.13
N ASP A 90 4.31 -17.24 15.24
CA ASP A 90 4.53 -17.22 13.79
C ASP A 90 4.78 -15.81 13.24
N ARG A 91 4.39 -14.78 13.99
CA ARG A 91 4.47 -13.38 13.56
C ARG A 91 5.90 -12.85 13.38
N ALA A 92 6.91 -13.57 13.85
CA ALA A 92 8.32 -13.23 13.64
C ALA A 92 8.87 -13.73 12.30
N TYR A 93 8.21 -14.70 11.69
CA TYR A 93 8.68 -15.36 10.47
C TYR A 93 8.06 -14.71 9.22
N ALA A 94 8.74 -14.85 8.09
CA ALA A 94 8.28 -14.29 6.82
C ALA A 94 6.87 -14.76 6.41
N TYR A 95 6.53 -16.03 6.69
CA TYR A 95 5.19 -16.58 6.42
C TYR A 95 4.10 -16.04 7.37
N GLY A 96 4.49 -15.50 8.52
CA GLY A 96 3.62 -14.85 9.49
C GLY A 96 3.69 -13.32 9.43
N ALA A 97 4.23 -12.75 8.33
CA ALA A 97 4.33 -11.30 8.14
C ALA A 97 2.95 -10.63 8.19
N PRO A 98 2.86 -9.39 8.71
CA PRO A 98 1.59 -8.69 8.84
C PRO A 98 0.95 -8.43 7.48
N ILE A 99 -0.38 -8.56 7.43
CA ILE A 99 -1.19 -8.28 6.25
C ILE A 99 -1.58 -6.80 6.30
N THR A 100 -1.07 -6.03 5.36
CA THR A 100 -1.31 -4.59 5.28
C THR A 100 -1.76 -4.19 3.88
N ARG A 101 -2.40 -3.02 3.76
CA ARG A 101 -2.81 -2.49 2.45
C ARG A 101 -1.62 -2.12 1.58
N LEU A 102 -0.51 -1.74 2.20
CA LEU A 102 0.74 -1.39 1.53
C LEU A 102 1.84 -2.38 1.93
N ALA A 103 1.79 -3.57 1.35
CA ALA A 103 2.63 -4.72 1.69
C ALA A 103 4.02 -4.64 1.04
N LEU A 104 4.79 -3.58 1.33
CA LEU A 104 6.09 -3.33 0.73
C LEU A 104 7.05 -4.52 0.89
N THR A 105 7.40 -5.19 -0.23
CA THR A 105 8.18 -6.44 -0.27
C THR A 105 7.53 -7.55 0.57
N SER A 106 6.20 -7.72 0.44
CA SER A 106 5.39 -8.69 1.22
C SER A 106 5.54 -8.54 2.74
N ASN A 107 5.98 -7.37 3.23
CA ASN A 107 6.32 -7.12 4.64
C ASN A 107 7.31 -8.12 5.24
N ALA A 108 8.18 -8.69 4.40
CA ALA A 108 9.19 -9.67 4.80
C ALA A 108 10.58 -9.29 4.28
N LEU A 109 11.59 -9.38 5.16
CA LEU A 109 13.01 -9.13 4.86
C LEU A 109 13.86 -10.16 5.62
N GLY A 110 13.87 -11.42 5.15
CA GLY A 110 14.48 -12.53 5.88
C GLY A 110 13.66 -13.01 7.08
N GLY A 111 12.80 -12.17 7.62
CA GLY A 111 11.78 -12.41 8.64
C GLY A 111 10.65 -11.41 8.45
N ALA A 112 9.63 -11.44 9.31
CA ALA A 112 8.53 -10.49 9.27
C ALA A 112 9.00 -9.07 9.64
N VAL A 113 8.50 -8.06 8.93
CA VAL A 113 8.65 -6.66 9.32
C VAL A 113 7.60 -6.34 10.38
N SER A 114 8.04 -6.07 11.59
CA SER A 114 7.14 -5.87 12.75
C SER A 114 6.28 -4.61 12.66
N ASP A 115 6.72 -3.60 11.91
CA ASP A 115 6.00 -2.34 11.70
C ASP A 115 6.14 -1.89 10.23
N PRO A 116 5.33 -2.45 9.32
CA PRO A 116 5.36 -2.11 7.90
C PRO A 116 5.04 -0.65 7.62
N TYR A 117 4.11 -0.05 8.36
CA TYR A 117 3.76 1.36 8.19
C TYR A 117 4.95 2.27 8.47
N ARG A 118 5.61 2.09 9.62
CA ARG A 118 6.79 2.89 9.98
C ARG A 118 7.94 2.69 9.00
N ARG A 119 8.13 1.47 8.51
CA ARG A 119 9.12 1.20 7.46
C ARG A 119 8.80 1.96 6.18
N LEU A 120 7.56 1.89 5.70
CA LEU A 120 7.10 2.60 4.51
C LEU A 120 7.29 4.11 4.69
N GLU A 121 6.83 4.68 5.80
CA GLU A 121 6.99 6.10 6.15
C GLU A 121 8.45 6.53 6.09
N THR A 122 9.35 5.76 6.72
CA THR A 122 10.78 6.05 6.79
C THR A 122 11.40 6.05 5.39
N LEU A 123 11.09 5.05 4.57
CA LEU A 123 11.61 4.94 3.22
C LEU A 123 11.05 6.03 2.30
N PHE A 124 9.77 6.34 2.42
CA PHE A 124 9.14 7.41 1.64
C PHE A 124 9.73 8.78 1.99
N LYS A 125 9.87 9.09 3.28
CA LYS A 125 10.54 10.31 3.75
C LYS A 125 11.97 10.42 3.22
N LYS A 126 12.73 9.33 3.25
CA LYS A 126 14.10 9.28 2.70
C LYS A 126 14.13 9.59 1.21
N GLU A 127 13.20 9.03 0.44
CA GLU A 127 13.13 9.26 -1.01
C GLU A 127 12.74 10.70 -1.36
N VAL A 128 11.78 11.29 -0.63
CA VAL A 128 11.39 12.68 -0.80
C VAL A 128 12.54 13.61 -0.43
N LYS A 129 13.23 13.37 0.69
CA LYS A 129 14.39 14.16 1.12
C LYS A 129 15.53 14.10 0.11
N ARG A 130 15.78 12.91 -0.49
CA ARG A 130 16.81 12.74 -1.54
C ARG A 130 16.53 13.61 -2.77
N ARG A 131 15.28 13.96 -3.02
CA ARG A 131 14.82 14.83 -4.10
C ARG A 131 14.71 16.31 -3.71
N GLY A 132 15.21 16.68 -2.52
CA GLY A 132 15.22 18.06 -2.03
C GLY A 132 13.90 18.50 -1.39
N GLY A 133 12.95 17.60 -1.18
CA GLY A 133 11.67 17.89 -0.53
C GLY A 133 11.62 17.53 0.93
N SER A 134 10.50 17.92 1.55
CA SER A 134 10.09 17.49 2.88
C SER A 134 8.66 16.97 2.84
N ILE A 135 8.31 16.07 3.77
CA ILE A 135 7.01 15.42 3.77
C ILE A 135 6.52 15.16 5.20
N GLN A 136 5.26 15.44 5.42
CA GLN A 136 4.51 14.95 6.57
C GLN A 136 3.69 13.74 6.13
N VAL A 137 3.81 12.64 6.86
CA VAL A 137 3.06 11.41 6.60
C VAL A 137 2.13 11.15 7.76
N GLN A 138 0.86 10.86 7.45
CA GLN A 138 -0.17 10.55 8.43
C GLN A 138 -0.87 9.26 8.03
N GLN A 139 -0.97 8.30 8.97
CA GLN A 139 -1.84 7.14 8.78
C GLN A 139 -3.30 7.57 8.92
N VAL A 140 -4.13 7.12 7.97
CA VAL A 140 -5.58 7.27 8.02
C VAL A 140 -6.24 5.91 7.84
N GLN A 141 -7.39 5.72 8.45
CA GLN A 141 -8.15 4.48 8.23
C GLN A 141 -8.80 4.49 6.85
N PRO A 142 -8.93 3.31 6.22
CA PRO A 142 -9.67 3.20 4.97
C PRO A 142 -11.13 3.63 5.16
N ILE A 143 -11.63 4.38 4.20
CA ILE A 143 -13.04 4.79 4.20
C ILE A 143 -13.88 3.57 3.83
N SER A 144 -14.92 3.29 4.61
CA SER A 144 -15.86 2.21 4.30
C SER A 144 -16.60 2.47 2.99
N ASN A 145 -16.96 1.40 2.26
CA ASN A 145 -17.62 1.50 0.95
C ASN A 145 -18.91 2.34 0.97
N SER A 146 -19.60 2.41 2.13
CA SER A 146 -20.78 3.26 2.31
C SER A 146 -20.48 4.77 2.34
N GLN A 147 -19.24 5.15 2.60
CA GLN A 147 -18.80 6.56 2.64
C GLN A 147 -18.07 6.97 1.34
N GLN A 148 -17.65 5.99 0.53
CA GLN A 148 -16.97 6.25 -0.74
C GLN A 148 -17.87 6.94 -1.78
N SER A 149 -19.19 6.73 -1.71
CA SER A 149 -20.18 7.36 -2.60
C SER A 149 -20.42 8.85 -2.31
N GLN A 150 -19.88 9.40 -1.23
CA GLN A 150 -20.00 10.82 -0.87
C GLN A 150 -18.70 11.61 -1.06
N GLN A 151 -17.60 10.94 -1.43
CA GLN A 151 -16.35 11.63 -1.71
C GLN A 151 -16.42 12.20 -3.13
N SER A 152 -16.29 13.53 -3.22
CA SER A 152 -16.28 14.25 -4.50
C SER A 152 -15.29 13.62 -5.49
N ASP A 153 -15.74 13.48 -6.73
CA ASP A 153 -15.02 12.92 -7.88
C ASP A 153 -13.83 13.80 -8.36
N ASP A 154 -13.44 14.79 -7.55
CA ASP A 154 -12.42 15.79 -7.88
C ASP A 154 -10.98 15.35 -7.53
N SER A 155 -10.76 14.08 -7.25
CA SER A 155 -9.40 13.58 -7.00
C SER A 155 -8.67 13.27 -8.30
N ILE A 156 -7.38 13.61 -8.38
CA ILE A 156 -6.53 13.38 -9.55
C ILE A 156 -5.61 12.19 -9.26
N LEU A 157 -5.65 11.15 -10.10
CA LEU A 157 -4.68 10.06 -10.05
C LEU A 157 -3.32 10.57 -10.54
N LEU A 158 -2.31 10.51 -9.66
CA LEU A 158 -0.94 10.94 -9.99
C LEU A 158 -0.06 9.79 -10.44
N HIS A 159 -0.23 8.62 -9.82
CA HIS A 159 0.54 7.41 -10.16
C HIS A 159 -0.19 6.15 -9.68
N GLU A 160 -0.04 5.09 -10.45
CA GLU A 160 -0.58 3.77 -10.13
C GLU A 160 0.48 2.68 -10.38
N GLU A 161 0.59 1.75 -9.45
CA GLU A 161 1.29 0.48 -9.61
C GLU A 161 0.27 -0.65 -9.56
N THR A 162 0.48 -1.68 -10.38
CA THR A 162 -0.36 -2.87 -10.38
C THR A 162 0.47 -4.11 -10.17
N SER A 163 -0.06 -5.05 -9.40
CA SER A 163 0.56 -6.36 -9.20
C SER A 163 0.61 -7.19 -10.49
N ALA A 164 1.32 -8.30 -10.44
CA ALA A 164 1.09 -9.41 -11.37
C ALA A 164 -0.39 -9.84 -11.33
N PRO A 165 -0.93 -10.48 -12.38
CA PRO A 165 -2.30 -10.97 -12.37
C PRO A 165 -2.48 -12.05 -11.31
N MET A 166 -3.72 -12.21 -10.79
CA MET A 166 -4.03 -13.09 -9.66
C MET A 166 -3.54 -14.52 -9.87
N HIS A 167 -3.69 -15.07 -11.08
CA HIS A 167 -3.20 -16.43 -11.37
C HIS A 167 -1.68 -16.56 -11.18
N ALA A 168 -0.90 -15.52 -11.49
CA ALA A 168 0.56 -15.53 -11.30
C ALA A 168 0.93 -15.37 -9.82
N LEU A 169 0.27 -14.44 -9.08
CA LEU A 169 0.48 -14.29 -7.63
C LEU A 169 0.21 -15.59 -6.88
N LEU A 170 -0.88 -16.28 -7.21
CA LEU A 170 -1.28 -17.52 -6.54
C LEU A 170 -0.38 -18.70 -6.92
N SER A 171 0.20 -18.73 -8.12
CA SER A 171 1.17 -19.78 -8.50
C SER A 171 2.45 -19.72 -7.69
N LEU A 172 2.87 -18.54 -7.25
CA LEU A 172 4.04 -18.36 -6.38
C LEU A 172 3.75 -18.74 -4.91
N ALA A 173 2.48 -18.74 -4.50
CA ALA A 173 2.06 -19.07 -3.15
C ALA A 173 1.88 -20.58 -2.90
N ASN A 174 1.78 -21.40 -3.95
CA ASN A 174 1.60 -22.86 -3.92
C ASN A 174 2.92 -23.58 -4.10
#